data_2158a913007dd31e760c9dc2c437f204
#
_entry.id   2158a913007dd31e760c9dc2c437f204
#
_cell.length_a   1.000
_cell.length_b   1.000
_cell.length_c   1.000
_cell.angle_alpha   90.00
_cell.angle_beta   90.00
_cell.angle_gamma   90.00
#
_symmetry.space_group_name_H-M   'P 1'
#
loop_
_entity.id
_entity.type
_entity.pdbx_description
1 polymer ?
#
loop_
_entity_poly.entity_id
_entity_poly.type
_entity_poly.pdbx_seq_one_letter_code
_entity_poly.pdbx_strand_id
1 'polypeptide(L)'
;MNIFCARIIIGYMLKYKEHIFERLSMWCIALTKSEKLRKIQEILELKNPQENLYADLLKTMGDLKTNYGDYMITEPIDCNEELKRVPGADYELCTALLTMLLREDHFSNGSFERRFADGLVLPVLVRMKDVLSAGV
;
A
#
# COMPACT_ATOMS: atom_id res chain seq x y z
N MET A 1 -9.62 -20.15 -6.71
CA MET A 1 -9.55 -20.09 -5.92
C MET A 1 -9.31 -19.27 -5.20
N ASN A 2 -8.93 -19.12 -4.55
CA ASN A 2 -8.46 -18.74 -3.82
C ASN A 2 -8.31 -18.59 -2.92
N ILE A 3 -8.13 -18.64 -2.30
CA ILE A 3 -7.70 -19.20 -1.82
C ILE A 3 -8.34 -19.80 -1.48
N PHE A 4 -8.79 -19.92 -1.89
CA PHE A 4 -9.06 -20.57 -2.04
C PHE A 4 -9.02 -21.19 -2.53
N CYS A 5 -9.18 -20.54 -2.94
CA CYS A 5 -8.73 -21.63 -3.57
C CYS A 5 -7.61 -22.19 -2.88
N ALA A 6 -6.78 -21.38 -2.51
CA ALA A 6 -5.63 -21.86 -1.80
C ALA A 6 -6.04 -22.74 -0.67
N ARG A 7 -7.06 -22.35 0.03
CA ARG A 7 -7.50 -23.10 1.16
C ARG A 7 -8.03 -24.45 0.81
N ILE A 8 -8.82 -24.51 -0.24
CA ILE A 8 -9.40 -25.76 -0.67
C ILE A 8 -8.33 -26.71 -1.12
N ILE A 9 -7.39 -26.20 -1.88
CA ILE A 9 -6.32 -27.03 -2.39
C ILE A 9 -5.50 -27.58 -1.26
N ILE A 10 -5.17 -26.76 -0.30
CA ILE A 10 -4.38 -27.22 0.83
C ILE A 10 -5.10 -28.32 1.57
N GLY A 11 -6.41 -28.20 1.66
CA GLY A 11 -7.18 -29.18 2.39
C GLY A 11 -6.98 -30.59 1.90
N TYR A 12 -6.95 -30.79 0.61
CA TYR A 12 -6.84 -32.14 0.11
C TYR A 12 -5.45 -32.48 -0.37
N MET A 13 -4.54 -31.56 -0.38
CA MET A 13 -3.20 -31.81 -0.85
C MET A 13 -2.18 -31.87 0.26
N LEU A 14 -2.56 -32.45 1.36
CA LEU A 14 -1.69 -32.45 2.52
C LEU A 14 -0.35 -33.12 2.24
N LYS A 15 -0.35 -34.16 1.43
CA LYS A 15 0.89 -34.85 1.15
C LYS A 15 1.81 -34.05 0.26
N TYR A 16 1.27 -33.13 -0.51
CA TYR A 16 2.06 -32.26 -1.35
C TYR A 16 2.19 -30.89 -0.76
N LYS A 17 1.72 -30.73 0.43
CA LYS A 17 1.51 -29.40 0.93
C LYS A 17 2.73 -28.52 0.94
N GLU A 18 3.88 -29.09 1.06
CA GLU A 18 5.05 -28.25 1.12
C GLU A 18 5.33 -27.57 -0.20
N HIS A 19 5.33 -28.32 -1.28
CA HIS A 19 5.51 -27.72 -2.58
C HIS A 19 4.37 -26.80 -2.92
N ILE A 20 3.16 -27.32 -2.74
CA ILE A 20 1.97 -26.57 -3.10
C ILE A 20 1.88 -25.32 -2.25
N PHE A 21 2.15 -25.46 -0.98
CA PHE A 21 2.02 -24.35 -0.06
C PHE A 21 3.00 -23.23 -0.40
N GLU A 22 4.23 -23.57 -0.76
CA GLU A 22 5.19 -22.56 -1.14
C GLU A 22 4.73 -21.78 -2.35
N ARG A 23 4.21 -22.49 -3.34
CA ARG A 23 3.74 -21.85 -4.56
C ARG A 23 2.53 -20.96 -4.27
N LEU A 24 1.64 -21.45 -3.44
CA LEU A 24 0.48 -20.67 -3.07
C LEU A 24 0.87 -19.45 -2.24
N SER A 25 1.90 -19.60 -1.40
CA SER A 25 2.38 -18.46 -0.63
C SER A 25 2.86 -17.35 -1.53
N MET A 26 3.56 -17.72 -2.59
CA MET A 26 4.04 -16.72 -3.53
C MET A 26 2.87 -16.02 -4.21
N TRP A 27 1.83 -16.77 -4.54
CA TRP A 27 0.64 -16.16 -5.11
C TRP A 27 -0.04 -15.24 -4.11
N CYS A 28 -0.06 -15.63 -2.84
CA CYS A 28 -0.73 -14.84 -1.83
C CYS A 28 -0.04 -13.53 -1.55
N ILE A 29 1.24 -13.42 -1.94
CA ILE A 29 1.94 -12.16 -1.79
C ILE A 29 1.34 -11.10 -2.71
N ALA A 30 0.95 -11.51 -3.91
CA ALA A 30 0.38 -10.59 -4.87
C ALA A 30 -1.14 -10.55 -4.68
N LEU A 31 -1.60 -9.53 -3.98
CA LEU A 31 -3.03 -9.39 -3.74
C LEU A 31 -3.76 -8.95 -4.99
N THR A 32 -5.01 -9.38 -5.11
CA THR A 32 -5.86 -8.93 -6.19
C THR A 32 -6.27 -7.49 -5.96
N LYS A 33 -6.77 -6.85 -7.02
CA LYS A 33 -7.28 -5.48 -6.90
C LYS A 33 -8.38 -5.39 -5.84
N SER A 34 -9.27 -6.38 -5.81
CA SER A 34 -10.35 -6.38 -4.84
C SER A 34 -9.84 -6.40 -3.40
N GLU A 35 -8.82 -7.20 -3.16
CA GLU A 35 -8.24 -7.29 -1.82
C GLU A 35 -7.53 -6.01 -1.44
N LYS A 36 -6.83 -5.40 -2.38
CA LYS A 36 -6.17 -4.12 -2.13
C LYS A 36 -7.19 -3.05 -1.80
N LEU A 37 -8.27 -3.00 -2.58
CA LEU A 37 -9.34 -2.04 -2.33
C LEU A 37 -9.95 -2.23 -0.96
N ARG A 38 -10.19 -3.48 -0.56
CA ARG A 38 -10.76 -3.75 0.75
C ARG A 38 -9.85 -3.26 1.87
N LYS A 39 -8.56 -3.54 1.75
CA LYS A 39 -7.61 -3.11 2.77
C LYS A 39 -7.51 -1.60 2.86
N ILE A 40 -7.49 -0.94 1.72
CA ILE A 40 -7.46 0.52 1.71
C ILE A 40 -8.72 1.07 2.36
N GLN A 41 -9.86 0.49 2.06
CA GLN A 41 -11.12 0.94 2.63
C GLN A 41 -11.13 0.77 4.14
N GLU A 42 -10.59 -0.34 4.64
CA GLU A 42 -10.51 -0.57 6.08
C GLU A 42 -9.71 0.54 6.77
N ILE A 43 -8.57 0.89 6.18
CA ILE A 43 -7.73 1.93 6.76
C ILE A 43 -8.45 3.29 6.71
N LEU A 44 -9.12 3.58 5.60
CA LEU A 44 -9.82 4.85 5.44
C LEU A 44 -10.91 5.00 6.49
N GLU A 45 -11.56 3.91 6.85
CA GLU A 45 -12.63 3.96 7.84
C GLU A 45 -12.12 4.26 9.24
N LEU A 46 -10.89 3.86 9.53
CA LEU A 46 -10.31 4.13 10.83
C LEU A 46 -10.00 5.61 11.05
N LYS A 47 -9.58 6.28 10.00
CA LYS A 47 -9.36 7.73 10.02
C LYS A 47 -8.49 8.21 11.17
N ASN A 48 -7.43 7.47 11.48
CA ASN A 48 -6.51 7.95 12.49
C ASN A 48 -5.07 7.80 11.98
N PRO A 49 -4.14 8.57 12.56
CA PRO A 49 -2.76 8.63 12.05
C PRO A 49 -1.90 7.50 12.58
N GLN A 50 -2.30 6.26 12.34
CA GLN A 50 -1.53 5.12 12.80
C GLN A 50 -0.56 4.70 11.72
N GLU A 51 0.63 5.26 11.77
CA GLU A 51 1.65 5.03 10.79
C GLU A 51 1.91 3.55 10.53
N ASN A 52 1.89 2.75 11.60
CA ASN A 52 2.15 1.32 11.46
C ASN A 52 1.14 0.64 10.57
N LEU A 53 -0.11 1.05 10.63
CA LEU A 53 -1.14 0.47 9.78
C LEU A 53 -0.88 0.74 8.31
N TYR A 54 -0.42 1.96 8.02
CA TYR A 54 -0.13 2.33 6.64
C TYR A 54 1.09 1.59 6.11
N ALA A 55 2.11 1.45 6.95
CA ALA A 55 3.30 0.69 6.58
C ALA A 55 2.94 -0.77 6.34
N ASP A 56 2.13 -1.35 7.21
CA ASP A 56 1.71 -2.73 7.06
C ASP A 56 0.86 -2.92 5.83
N LEU A 57 0.03 -1.93 5.50
CA LEU A 57 -0.78 -1.98 4.30
C LEU A 57 0.11 -2.14 3.07
N LEU A 58 1.11 -1.27 2.93
CA LEU A 58 1.99 -1.34 1.78
C LEU A 58 2.77 -2.64 1.72
N LYS A 59 3.26 -3.10 2.86
CA LYS A 59 4.02 -4.35 2.90
C LYS A 59 3.14 -5.53 2.51
N THR A 60 1.92 -5.57 3.04
CA THR A 60 1.00 -6.66 2.74
C THR A 60 0.63 -6.69 1.27
N MET A 61 0.49 -5.53 0.66
CA MET A 61 0.15 -5.44 -0.75
C MET A 61 1.34 -5.63 -1.66
N GLY A 62 2.56 -5.70 -1.10
CA GLY A 62 3.75 -5.83 -1.91
C GLY A 62 4.11 -4.55 -2.65
N ASP A 63 3.62 -3.42 -2.18
CA ASP A 63 3.77 -2.15 -2.90
C ASP A 63 4.67 -1.14 -2.19
N LEU A 64 5.42 -1.59 -1.19
CA LEU A 64 6.36 -0.69 -0.53
C LEU A 64 7.50 -0.36 -1.51
N LYS A 65 7.66 0.92 -1.80
CA LYS A 65 8.63 1.37 -2.79
C LYS A 65 9.94 1.75 -2.13
N THR A 66 10.91 0.85 -2.12
CA THR A 66 12.22 1.20 -1.60
C THR A 66 12.92 2.22 -2.50
N ASN A 67 12.51 2.28 -3.76
CA ASN A 67 13.07 3.22 -4.72
C ASN A 67 12.17 4.43 -4.93
N TYR A 68 11.46 4.84 -3.88
CA TYR A 68 10.49 5.92 -4.02
C TYR A 68 11.13 7.22 -4.52
N GLY A 69 12.41 7.43 -4.24
CA GLY A 69 13.07 8.63 -4.69
C GLY A 69 13.11 8.77 -6.21
N ASP A 70 13.08 7.65 -6.92
CA ASP A 70 13.09 7.69 -8.38
C ASP A 70 11.79 8.27 -8.95
N TYR A 71 10.74 8.33 -8.15
CA TYR A 71 9.46 8.87 -8.57
C TYR A 71 9.32 10.35 -8.27
N MET A 72 10.27 10.92 -7.53
CA MET A 72 10.16 12.29 -7.08
C MET A 72 10.70 13.25 -8.12
N ILE A 73 10.15 14.47 -8.13
CA ILE A 73 10.55 15.50 -9.09
C ILE A 73 11.30 16.64 -8.42
N THR A 74 11.34 16.68 -7.10
CA THR A 74 12.06 17.71 -6.38
C THR A 74 13.37 17.15 -5.83
N GLU A 75 14.39 18.00 -5.77
CA GLU A 75 15.73 17.64 -5.30
C GLU A 75 16.30 18.81 -4.53
N PRO A 76 16.48 18.72 -3.21
CA PRO A 76 16.08 17.61 -2.36
C PRO A 76 14.56 17.45 -2.30
N ILE A 77 14.11 16.28 -1.87
CA ILE A 77 12.70 15.99 -1.89
C ILE A 77 11.92 16.96 -0.99
N ASP A 78 10.92 17.60 -1.59
CA ASP A 78 10.02 18.51 -0.88
C ASP A 78 8.66 17.85 -0.83
N CYS A 79 8.31 17.31 0.33
CA CYS A 79 7.07 16.55 0.47
C CYS A 79 5.85 17.37 0.11
N ASN A 80 5.82 18.65 0.45
CA ASN A 80 4.66 19.47 0.13
C ASN A 80 4.47 19.60 -1.38
N GLU A 81 5.56 19.81 -2.11
CA GLU A 81 5.47 19.92 -3.55
C GLU A 81 5.15 18.60 -4.21
N GLU A 82 5.74 17.51 -3.68
CA GLU A 82 5.45 16.20 -4.23
C GLU A 82 3.98 15.82 -4.04
N LEU A 83 3.40 16.16 -2.90
CA LEU A 83 2.02 15.80 -2.61
C LEU A 83 1.01 16.56 -3.47
N LYS A 84 1.41 17.65 -4.09
CA LYS A 84 0.53 18.35 -5.02
C LYS A 84 0.23 17.52 -6.26
N ARG A 85 0.99 16.47 -6.48
CA ARG A 85 0.81 15.61 -7.64
C ARG A 85 -0.26 14.55 -7.45
N VAL A 86 -0.80 14.43 -6.23
CA VAL A 86 -1.77 13.36 -5.91
C VAL A 86 -2.97 13.33 -6.86
N PRO A 87 -3.61 14.46 -7.18
CA PRO A 87 -4.80 14.39 -8.04
C PRO A 87 -4.57 13.75 -9.40
N GLY A 88 -3.35 13.84 -9.93
CA GLY A 88 -3.03 13.23 -11.21
C GLY A 88 -2.19 11.99 -11.12
N ALA A 89 -1.98 11.46 -9.93
CA ALA A 89 -1.07 10.35 -9.73
C ALA A 89 -1.69 9.03 -10.15
N ASP A 90 -0.85 8.15 -10.73
CA ASP A 90 -1.27 6.78 -10.94
C ASP A 90 -1.00 5.98 -9.66
N TYR A 91 -1.31 4.68 -9.69
CA TYR A 91 -1.18 3.85 -8.51
C TYR A 91 0.28 3.78 -8.04
N GLU A 92 1.20 3.61 -8.98
CA GLU A 92 2.62 3.50 -8.63
C GLU A 92 3.13 4.75 -7.95
N LEU A 93 2.75 5.91 -8.48
CA LEU A 93 3.16 7.17 -7.87
C LEU A 93 2.53 7.33 -6.48
N CYS A 94 1.29 6.92 -6.32
CA CYS A 94 0.63 7.00 -5.01
C CYS A 94 1.38 6.17 -3.97
N THR A 95 1.76 4.94 -4.32
CA THR A 95 2.50 4.11 -3.36
C THR A 95 3.87 4.70 -3.07
N ALA A 96 4.50 5.33 -4.06
CA ALA A 96 5.78 5.99 -3.83
C ALA A 96 5.61 7.19 -2.90
N LEU A 97 4.55 7.97 -3.09
CA LEU A 97 4.29 9.12 -2.22
C LEU A 97 4.00 8.68 -0.79
N LEU A 98 3.23 7.62 -0.63
CA LEU A 98 2.96 7.12 0.71
C LEU A 98 4.24 6.60 1.36
N THR A 99 5.08 5.91 0.61
CA THR A 99 6.37 5.46 1.13
C THR A 99 7.23 6.65 1.54
N MET A 100 7.20 7.71 0.74
CA MET A 100 7.93 8.94 1.06
C MET A 100 7.50 9.49 2.42
N LEU A 101 6.20 9.54 2.66
CA LEU A 101 5.68 10.04 3.92
C LEU A 101 6.11 9.18 5.11
N LEU A 102 6.10 7.86 4.93
CA LEU A 102 6.53 6.96 5.98
C LEU A 102 8.02 7.10 6.26
N ARG A 103 8.80 7.28 5.21
CA ARG A 103 10.25 7.45 5.36
C ARG A 103 10.57 8.79 6.01
N GLU A 104 9.81 9.81 5.69
CA GLU A 104 10.01 11.12 6.32
C GLU A 104 9.85 10.99 7.84
N ASP A 105 8.85 10.24 8.28
CA ASP A 105 8.62 10.07 9.70
C ASP A 105 9.78 9.35 10.38
N HIS A 106 10.45 8.49 9.65
CA HIS A 106 11.59 7.76 10.19
C HIS A 106 12.71 8.72 10.62
N PHE A 107 12.89 9.80 9.86
CA PHE A 107 13.96 10.77 10.15
C PHE A 107 13.46 11.98 10.95
N SER A 108 12.15 12.16 11.03
CA SER A 108 11.58 13.31 11.70
C SER A 108 10.33 12.84 12.46
N ASN A 109 10.54 12.39 13.69
CA ASN A 109 9.46 11.85 14.50
C ASN A 109 8.24 12.74 14.53
N GLY A 110 7.09 12.10 14.26
CA GLY A 110 5.82 12.80 14.31
C GLY A 110 5.45 13.48 13.01
N SER A 111 6.29 13.39 11.97
CA SER A 111 5.95 14.06 10.73
C SER A 111 4.74 13.40 10.07
N PHE A 112 4.59 12.08 10.16
CA PHE A 112 3.44 11.41 9.58
C PHE A 112 2.15 11.90 10.22
N GLU A 113 2.13 12.01 11.54
CA GLU A 113 0.95 12.50 12.24
C GLU A 113 0.64 13.94 11.89
N ARG A 114 1.68 14.77 11.76
CA ARG A 114 1.48 16.15 11.37
C ARG A 114 0.90 16.26 9.97
N ARG A 115 1.42 15.46 9.04
CA ARG A 115 0.92 15.45 7.68
C ARG A 115 -0.50 14.92 7.63
N PHE A 116 -0.81 13.92 8.46
CA PHE A 116 -2.15 13.41 8.55
C PHE A 116 -3.10 14.50 9.04
N ALA A 117 -2.72 15.21 10.09
CA ALA A 117 -3.54 16.29 10.64
C ALA A 117 -3.75 17.42 9.63
N ASP A 118 -2.76 17.66 8.77
CA ASP A 118 -2.86 18.68 7.75
C ASP A 118 -3.69 18.23 6.54
N GLY A 119 -4.20 17.00 6.58
CA GLY A 119 -5.04 16.50 5.50
C GLY A 119 -4.26 16.07 4.27
N LEU A 120 -3.00 15.70 4.44
CA LEU A 120 -2.14 15.35 3.31
C LEU A 120 -1.99 13.85 3.11
N VAL A 121 -2.34 13.04 4.10
CA VAL A 121 -2.16 11.60 4.00
C VAL A 121 -3.37 10.91 3.38
N LEU A 122 -4.56 11.20 3.89
CA LEU A 122 -5.77 10.55 3.40
C LEU A 122 -5.98 10.70 1.89
N PRO A 123 -5.70 11.88 1.29
CA PRO A 123 -5.88 12.00 -0.15
C PRO A 123 -5.06 11.00 -0.96
N VAL A 124 -3.89 10.61 -0.46
CA VAL A 124 -3.08 9.61 -1.15
C VAL A 124 -3.82 8.27 -1.20
N LEU A 125 -4.37 7.85 -0.06
CA LEU A 125 -5.14 6.60 -0.02
C LEU A 125 -6.41 6.69 -0.85
N VAL A 126 -7.10 7.81 -0.82
CA VAL A 126 -8.30 8.00 -1.62
C VAL A 126 -7.95 7.90 -3.11
N ARG A 127 -6.84 8.50 -3.51
CA ARG A 127 -6.42 8.43 -4.90
C ARG A 127 -6.06 6.99 -5.29
N MET A 128 -5.36 6.27 -4.40
CA MET A 128 -5.06 4.86 -4.65
C MET A 128 -6.33 4.06 -4.88
N LYS A 129 -7.33 4.30 -4.05
CA LYS A 129 -8.60 3.61 -4.18
C LYS A 129 -9.27 3.95 -5.50
N ASP A 130 -9.28 5.23 -5.86
CA ASP A 130 -9.92 5.67 -7.10
C ASP A 130 -9.25 5.07 -8.32
N VAL A 131 -7.92 5.05 -8.33
CA VAL A 131 -7.18 4.52 -9.47
C VAL A 131 -7.41 3.01 -9.61
N LEU A 132 -7.41 2.29 -8.49
CA LEU A 132 -7.67 0.86 -8.53
C LEU A 132 -9.08 0.57 -9.02
N SER A 133 -10.05 1.37 -8.57
CA SER A 133 -11.44 1.19 -9.00
C SER A 133 -11.61 1.50 -10.47
N ALA A 134 -10.96 2.56 -10.94
CA ALA A 134 -11.10 2.98 -12.34
C ALA A 134 -10.43 2.01 -13.29
N GLY A 135 -9.41 1.30 -12.82
CA GLY A 135 -8.70 0.35 -13.64
C GLY A 135 -9.41 -0.96 -13.83
N VAL A 136 -10.56 -1.14 -13.23
CA VAL A 136 -11.36 -2.34 -13.39
C VAL A 136 -12.25 -2.32 -14.64
#